data_2ea84dc6d1d2afa2875698d26161d273
#
_entry.id   2ea84dc6d1d2afa2875698d26161d273
#
_cell.length_a   1.000
_cell.length_b   1.000
_cell.length_c   1.000
_cell.angle_alpha   90.00
_cell.angle_beta   90.00
_cell.angle_gamma   90.00
#
_symmetry.space_group_name_H-M   'P 1'
#
loop_
_entity.id
_entity.type
_entity.pdbx_description
1 polymer ?
#
loop_
_entity_poly.entity_id
_entity_poly.type
_entity_poly.pdbx_seq_one_letter_code
_entity_poly.pdbx_strand_id
1 'polypeptide(L)'
;MKNLFVFSCVACLAVVLGCGGAPSETPEAVEVAAEQAPAAAEVVRHDMVYTCGCGDDCDCKTVATEPGNCACGNELQAAHVVKVEENEGLLCTCEAGCTCEINAEDETKCTCGSDLKRVSFEETGLFYCNCGGSCTCNHVSADAGKCACGMDLVTSTT
;
A
#
# COMPACT_ATOMS: atom_id res chain seq x y z
N MET A 1 6.54 37.97 -2.74
CA MET A 1 5.54 38.67 -3.57
C MET A 1 4.22 37.96 -3.29
N LYS A 2 3.30 38.72 -2.68
CA LYS A 2 2.02 38.20 -2.16
C LYS A 2 0.98 38.28 -3.28
N ASN A 3 0.43 37.16 -3.75
CA ASN A 3 -0.74 37.18 -4.60
C ASN A 3 -1.97 36.80 -3.80
N LEU A 4 -2.73 37.84 -3.50
CA LEU A 4 -4.03 37.80 -2.86
C LEU A 4 -5.10 37.60 -3.94
N PHE A 5 -5.71 36.43 -4.02
CA PHE A 5 -6.90 36.20 -4.86
C PHE A 5 -8.16 36.32 -4.03
N VAL A 6 -8.84 37.43 -4.23
CA VAL A 6 -10.20 37.71 -3.72
C VAL A 6 -11.18 37.11 -4.72
N PHE A 7 -11.95 36.11 -4.32
CA PHE A 7 -13.10 35.65 -5.11
C PHE A 7 -14.38 36.22 -4.51
N SER A 8 -15.00 37.03 -5.34
CA SER A 8 -16.27 37.73 -5.10
C SER A 8 -17.44 36.75 -5.21
N CYS A 9 -18.27 36.79 -4.18
CA CYS A 9 -19.52 36.06 -4.07
C CYS A 9 -20.62 36.80 -4.86
N VAL A 10 -21.24 36.14 -5.84
CA VAL A 10 -22.45 36.63 -6.50
C VAL A 10 -23.62 35.75 -6.08
N ALA A 11 -24.49 36.32 -5.29
CA ALA A 11 -25.79 35.76 -4.91
C ALA A 11 -26.78 35.94 -6.04
N CYS A 12 -27.38 34.87 -6.53
CA CYS A 12 -28.60 34.90 -7.34
C CYS A 12 -29.77 34.35 -6.54
N LEU A 13 -30.62 35.28 -6.10
CA LEU A 13 -31.99 35.00 -5.64
C LEU A 13 -32.87 34.81 -6.88
N ALA A 14 -33.56 33.70 -6.97
CA ALA A 14 -34.71 33.54 -7.84
C ALA A 14 -35.90 32.99 -7.01
N VAL A 15 -36.85 33.87 -6.74
CA VAL A 15 -38.15 33.56 -6.19
C VAL A 15 -39.11 33.21 -7.31
N VAL A 16 -39.69 32.02 -7.29
CA VAL A 16 -40.82 31.68 -8.16
C VAL A 16 -41.98 31.22 -7.27
N LEU A 17 -42.98 32.07 -7.14
CA LEU A 17 -44.33 31.71 -6.65
C LEU A 17 -45.08 31.00 -7.77
N GLY A 18 -45.67 29.86 -7.50
CA GLY A 18 -46.61 29.18 -8.38
C GLY A 18 -47.58 28.35 -7.54
N CYS A 19 -48.79 28.89 -7.38
CA CYS A 19 -49.95 28.23 -6.77
C CYS A 19 -50.54 27.15 -7.68
N GLY A 20 -51.10 26.09 -7.08
CA GLY A 20 -52.31 25.46 -7.60
C GLY A 20 -52.28 23.94 -7.74
N GLY A 21 -53.15 23.25 -6.97
CA GLY A 21 -53.76 22.00 -7.36
C GLY A 21 -53.34 20.74 -6.58
N ALA A 22 -54.07 20.38 -5.57
CA ALA A 22 -54.27 19.03 -5.09
C ALA A 22 -55.34 18.32 -5.93
N PRO A 23 -55.57 16.99 -5.92
CA PRO A 23 -55.19 15.99 -4.94
C PRO A 23 -54.71 14.64 -5.52
N SER A 24 -54.24 13.83 -4.59
CA SER A 24 -54.39 12.38 -4.55
C SER A 24 -53.68 11.54 -5.62
N GLU A 25 -52.66 10.91 -5.21
CA GLU A 25 -52.44 9.45 -5.23
C GLU A 25 -51.07 9.16 -4.68
N THR A 26 -51.06 8.46 -3.61
CA THR A 26 -49.88 7.88 -2.98
C THR A 26 -49.38 6.76 -3.87
N PRO A 27 -48.18 6.84 -4.43
CA PRO A 27 -47.42 5.63 -4.74
C PRO A 27 -46.53 5.35 -3.53
N GLU A 28 -46.82 4.21 -2.97
CA GLU A 28 -45.97 3.42 -2.11
C GLU A 28 -44.49 3.70 -2.33
N ALA A 29 -43.84 4.21 -1.30
CA ALA A 29 -42.39 4.33 -1.26
C ALA A 29 -41.78 2.94 -1.42
N VAL A 30 -41.39 2.62 -2.64
CA VAL A 30 -40.40 1.57 -2.87
C VAL A 30 -39.10 2.12 -2.28
N GLU A 31 -38.88 1.77 -1.03
CA GLU A 31 -37.59 1.85 -0.38
C GLU A 31 -36.63 1.02 -1.21
N VAL A 32 -35.99 1.65 -2.17
CA VAL A 32 -34.83 1.09 -2.86
C VAL A 32 -33.76 1.03 -1.78
N ALA A 33 -33.69 -0.14 -1.12
CA ALA A 33 -32.55 -0.50 -0.32
C ALA A 33 -31.33 -0.19 -1.19
N ALA A 34 -30.60 0.85 -0.81
CA ALA A 34 -29.28 1.09 -1.33
C ALA A 34 -28.47 -0.17 -0.98
N GLU A 35 -28.39 -1.05 -1.94
CA GLU A 35 -27.50 -2.19 -1.92
C GLU A 35 -26.10 -1.60 -1.78
N GLN A 36 -25.63 -1.56 -0.53
CA GLN A 36 -24.25 -1.27 -0.22
C GLN A 36 -23.44 -2.30 -1.01
N ALA A 37 -22.79 -1.83 -2.06
CA ALA A 37 -21.76 -2.60 -2.73
C ALA A 37 -20.86 -3.17 -1.63
N PRO A 38 -20.56 -4.48 -1.64
CA PRO A 38 -19.69 -5.06 -0.63
C PRO A 38 -18.40 -4.25 -0.66
N ALA A 39 -18.04 -3.66 0.48
CA ALA A 39 -16.75 -3.05 0.65
C ALA A 39 -15.74 -4.07 0.13
N ALA A 40 -15.01 -3.70 -0.91
CA ALA A 40 -13.98 -4.55 -1.46
C ALA A 40 -13.14 -4.99 -0.26
N ALA A 41 -13.16 -6.30 0.01
CA ALA A 41 -12.35 -6.86 1.09
C ALA A 41 -10.94 -6.36 0.81
N GLU A 42 -10.41 -5.54 1.70
CA GLU A 42 -9.02 -5.10 1.63
C GLU A 42 -8.19 -6.38 1.57
N VAL A 43 -7.62 -6.61 0.41
CA VAL A 43 -6.69 -7.72 0.24
C VAL A 43 -5.48 -7.34 1.09
N VAL A 44 -5.40 -7.94 2.28
CA VAL A 44 -4.25 -7.75 3.16
C VAL A 44 -3.03 -8.28 2.41
N ARG A 45 -2.24 -7.36 1.89
CA ARG A 45 -0.99 -7.69 1.20
C ARG A 45 0.08 -7.95 2.26
N HIS A 46 0.66 -9.11 2.21
CA HIS A 46 1.74 -9.53 3.11
C HIS A 46 3.13 -9.36 2.48
N ASP A 47 3.20 -8.75 1.30
CA ASP A 47 4.41 -8.47 0.53
C ASP A 47 4.82 -6.99 0.61
N MET A 48 4.30 -6.25 1.59
CA MET A 48 4.66 -4.85 1.81
C MET A 48 5.52 -4.68 3.05
N VAL A 49 6.58 -3.90 2.90
CA VAL A 49 7.44 -3.45 4.00
C VAL A 49 7.70 -1.94 3.85
N TYR A 50 8.22 -1.36 4.91
CA TYR A 50 8.66 0.03 4.94
C TYR A 50 10.17 0.06 5.12
N THR A 51 10.89 0.76 4.27
CA THR A 51 12.35 0.83 4.27
C THR A 51 12.84 2.27 4.26
N CYS A 52 14.08 2.46 4.73
CA CYS A 52 14.72 3.76 4.72
C CYS A 52 14.89 4.27 3.27
N GLY A 53 14.40 5.49 3.01
CA GLY A 53 14.55 6.21 1.73
C GLY A 53 15.76 7.13 1.66
N CYS A 54 16.70 7.05 2.59
CA CYS A 54 17.83 8.00 2.71
C CYS A 54 18.93 7.79 1.66
N GLY A 55 18.78 6.85 0.74
CA GLY A 55 19.79 6.48 -0.26
C GLY A 55 20.82 5.46 0.26
N ASP A 56 21.73 5.07 -0.64
CA ASP A 56 22.66 3.96 -0.40
C ASP A 56 23.76 4.28 0.64
N ASP A 57 24.00 5.58 0.88
CA ASP A 57 24.99 6.06 1.85
C ASP A 57 24.47 6.02 3.31
N CYS A 58 23.24 5.56 3.53
CA CYS A 58 22.65 5.53 4.86
C CYS A 58 22.81 4.16 5.51
N ASP A 59 23.54 4.12 6.62
CA ASP A 59 23.81 2.89 7.40
C ASP A 59 22.60 2.41 8.22
N CYS A 60 21.47 3.13 8.23
CA CYS A 60 20.36 2.81 9.15
C CYS A 60 19.63 1.51 8.81
N LYS A 61 19.67 1.02 7.56
CA LYS A 61 19.11 -0.25 7.07
C LYS A 61 17.76 -0.66 7.69
N THR A 62 16.97 0.32 8.11
CA THR A 62 15.69 0.06 8.78
C THR A 62 14.70 -0.59 7.80
N VAL A 63 14.13 -1.71 8.21
CA VAL A 63 13.01 -2.38 7.53
C VAL A 63 11.96 -2.68 8.59
N ALA A 64 10.70 -2.38 8.30
CA ALA A 64 9.57 -2.58 9.20
C ALA A 64 8.33 -3.03 8.41
N THR A 65 7.33 -3.58 9.10
CA THR A 65 6.03 -3.94 8.51
C THR A 65 5.00 -2.82 8.64
N GLU A 66 5.32 -1.76 9.40
CA GLU A 66 4.46 -0.61 9.63
C GLU A 66 5.16 0.68 9.23
N PRO A 67 4.40 1.74 8.85
CA PRO A 67 4.96 3.05 8.59
C PRO A 67 5.58 3.65 9.85
N GLY A 68 6.62 4.46 9.68
CA GLY A 68 7.31 5.09 10.80
C GLY A 68 8.53 5.86 10.35
N ASN A 69 9.45 6.11 11.26
CA ASN A 69 10.69 6.80 10.97
C ASN A 69 11.88 5.85 11.13
N CYS A 70 12.87 6.00 10.27
CA CYS A 70 14.13 5.26 10.40
C CYS A 70 15.00 5.85 11.53
N ALA A 71 16.07 5.14 11.89
CA ALA A 71 17.00 5.57 12.93
C ALA A 71 17.65 6.95 12.68
N CYS A 72 17.71 7.40 11.42
CA CYS A 72 18.20 8.72 11.05
C CYS A 72 17.11 9.82 11.09
N GLY A 73 15.87 9.49 11.51
CA GLY A 73 14.77 10.43 11.70
C GLY A 73 13.92 10.72 10.47
N ASN A 74 14.25 10.14 9.30
CA ASN A 74 13.47 10.30 8.08
C ASN A 74 12.32 9.28 8.04
N GLU A 75 11.23 9.64 7.37
CA GLU A 75 10.08 8.77 7.17
C GLU A 75 10.47 7.54 6.33
N LEU A 76 9.97 6.38 6.72
CA LEU A 76 10.15 5.15 5.97
C LEU A 76 9.26 5.18 4.73
N GLN A 77 9.77 4.66 3.62
CA GLN A 77 9.06 4.54 2.36
C GLN A 77 8.48 3.14 2.20
N ALA A 78 7.23 3.06 1.76
CA ALA A 78 6.59 1.80 1.42
C ALA A 78 7.29 1.15 0.23
N ALA A 79 7.47 -0.15 0.29
CA ALA A 79 8.08 -0.95 -0.76
C ALA A 79 7.41 -2.32 -0.86
N HIS A 80 7.33 -2.85 -2.07
CA HIS A 80 6.86 -4.21 -2.33
C HIS A 80 8.03 -5.19 -2.28
N VAL A 81 7.86 -6.28 -1.57
CA VAL A 81 8.81 -7.39 -1.59
C VAL A 81 8.58 -8.17 -2.87
N VAL A 82 9.53 -8.08 -3.80
CA VAL A 82 9.46 -8.74 -5.10
C VAL A 82 9.97 -10.17 -5.02
N LYS A 83 10.99 -10.41 -4.20
CA LYS A 83 11.56 -11.72 -3.93
C LYS A 83 12.22 -11.76 -2.56
N VAL A 84 12.20 -12.92 -1.93
CA VAL A 84 13.00 -13.20 -0.75
C VAL A 84 14.01 -14.29 -1.11
N GLU A 85 15.28 -14.03 -0.86
CA GLU A 85 16.40 -14.97 -1.06
C GLU A 85 17.16 -15.10 0.26
N GLU A 86 17.16 -16.30 0.82
CA GLU A 86 17.78 -16.57 2.13
C GLU A 86 17.26 -15.61 3.23
N ASN A 87 18.00 -14.59 3.59
CA ASN A 87 17.68 -13.58 4.58
C ASN A 87 17.64 -12.16 3.99
N GLU A 88 17.57 -12.04 2.68
CA GLU A 88 17.50 -10.77 1.97
C GLU A 88 16.20 -10.65 1.19
N GLY A 89 15.69 -9.42 1.11
CA GLY A 89 14.55 -9.04 0.29
C GLY A 89 14.98 -8.15 -0.88
N LEU A 90 14.48 -8.46 -2.08
CA LEU A 90 14.48 -7.52 -3.20
C LEU A 90 13.21 -6.69 -3.14
N LEU A 91 13.36 -5.39 -2.99
CA LEU A 91 12.27 -4.44 -2.79
C LEU A 91 12.10 -3.53 -3.99
N CYS A 92 10.85 -3.26 -4.37
CA CYS A 92 10.47 -2.23 -5.33
C CYS A 92 9.71 -1.11 -4.62
N THR A 93 10.18 0.12 -4.76
CA THR A 93 9.56 1.33 -4.16
C THR A 93 8.57 2.00 -5.11
N CYS A 94 7.91 1.24 -5.98
CA CYS A 94 6.88 1.76 -6.87
C CYS A 94 5.58 2.07 -6.11
N GLU A 95 4.67 2.78 -6.77
CA GLU A 95 3.38 3.14 -6.19
C GLU A 95 2.52 1.92 -5.82
N ALA A 96 1.68 2.08 -4.80
CA ALA A 96 0.75 1.06 -4.35
C ALA A 96 -0.15 0.58 -5.51
N GLY A 97 -0.29 -0.75 -5.64
CA GLY A 97 -1.09 -1.38 -6.70
C GLY A 97 -0.29 -1.91 -7.89
N CYS A 98 1.02 -1.71 -7.92
CA CYS A 98 1.88 -2.34 -8.91
C CYS A 98 2.02 -3.85 -8.62
N THR A 99 1.88 -4.67 -9.66
CA THR A 99 2.29 -6.08 -9.63
C THR A 99 3.78 -6.15 -9.88
N CYS A 100 4.55 -6.14 -8.82
CA CYS A 100 6.01 -6.11 -8.89
C CYS A 100 6.55 -7.52 -9.13
N GLU A 101 7.30 -7.67 -10.21
CA GLU A 101 8.07 -8.87 -10.53
C GLU A 101 9.48 -8.45 -10.96
N ILE A 102 10.43 -9.37 -10.89
CA ILE A 102 11.77 -9.12 -11.42
C ILE A 102 11.69 -9.04 -12.95
N ASN A 103 12.33 -8.03 -13.52
CA ASN A 103 12.42 -7.91 -14.98
C ASN A 103 13.30 -9.04 -15.54
N ALA A 104 12.77 -9.78 -16.51
CA ALA A 104 13.46 -10.93 -17.09
C ALA A 104 14.72 -10.57 -17.91
N GLU A 105 14.83 -9.31 -18.35
CA GLU A 105 15.98 -8.82 -19.13
C GLU A 105 17.04 -8.15 -18.24
N ASP A 106 16.61 -7.62 -17.07
CA ASP A 106 17.47 -6.93 -16.12
C ASP A 106 17.01 -7.23 -14.69
N GLU A 107 17.64 -8.18 -14.05
CA GLU A 107 17.30 -8.64 -12.68
C GLU A 107 17.53 -7.56 -11.61
N THR A 108 18.15 -6.44 -11.95
CA THR A 108 18.30 -5.29 -11.04
C THR A 108 17.07 -4.38 -11.04
N LYS A 109 16.11 -4.65 -11.93
CA LYS A 109 14.90 -3.85 -12.12
C LYS A 109 13.62 -4.65 -11.90
N CYS A 110 12.60 -3.92 -11.48
CA CYS A 110 11.23 -4.41 -11.49
C CYS A 110 10.63 -4.30 -12.90
N THR A 111 9.62 -5.09 -13.21
CA THR A 111 8.82 -4.98 -14.44
C THR A 111 8.20 -3.59 -14.65
N CYS A 112 8.01 -2.82 -13.60
CA CYS A 112 7.57 -1.41 -13.68
C CYS A 112 8.69 -0.43 -14.08
N GLY A 113 9.93 -0.90 -14.26
CA GLY A 113 11.10 -0.09 -14.62
C GLY A 113 11.86 0.52 -13.45
N SER A 114 11.36 0.40 -12.22
CA SER A 114 12.06 0.89 -11.02
C SER A 114 13.25 -0.01 -10.67
N ASP A 115 14.31 0.59 -10.14
CA ASP A 115 15.43 -0.17 -9.60
C ASP A 115 15.00 -0.96 -8.36
N LEU A 116 15.48 -2.19 -8.24
CA LEU A 116 15.26 -3.03 -7.08
C LEU A 116 16.31 -2.72 -6.02
N LYS A 117 15.84 -2.53 -4.79
CA LYS A 117 16.69 -2.32 -3.61
C LYS A 117 16.84 -3.64 -2.86
N ARG A 118 18.08 -4.07 -2.62
CA ARG A 118 18.36 -5.21 -1.77
C ARG A 118 18.44 -4.77 -0.31
N VAL A 119 17.73 -5.46 0.56
CA VAL A 119 17.75 -5.22 2.02
C VAL A 119 17.93 -6.53 2.75
N SER A 120 18.69 -6.51 3.86
CA SER A 120 18.82 -7.66 4.74
C SER A 120 17.70 -7.65 5.78
N PHE A 121 17.16 -8.83 6.08
CA PHE A 121 16.24 -9.06 7.18
C PHE A 121 16.96 -9.50 8.46
N GLU A 122 18.29 -9.61 8.42
CA GLU A 122 19.08 -9.90 9.60
C GLU A 122 18.86 -8.84 10.69
N GLU A 123 18.78 -9.28 11.92
CA GLU A 123 18.61 -8.41 13.09
C GLU A 123 17.35 -7.53 13.10
N THR A 124 16.46 -7.65 12.09
CA THR A 124 15.21 -6.88 12.03
C THR A 124 14.13 -7.46 12.95
N GLY A 125 14.25 -8.73 13.32
CA GLY A 125 13.20 -9.48 14.03
C GLY A 125 11.99 -9.82 13.14
N LEU A 126 12.03 -9.53 11.86
CA LEU A 126 10.96 -9.86 10.92
C LEU A 126 10.96 -11.35 10.58
N PHE A 127 9.77 -11.86 10.33
CA PHE A 127 9.53 -13.20 9.82
C PHE A 127 9.25 -13.11 8.33
N TYR A 128 9.83 -13.99 7.54
CA TYR A 128 9.69 -13.98 6.07
C TYR A 128 9.55 -15.38 5.49
N CYS A 129 8.99 -15.45 4.31
CA CYS A 129 8.82 -16.71 3.59
C CYS A 129 10.17 -17.12 2.97
N ASN A 130 10.65 -18.31 3.31
CA ASN A 130 11.86 -18.92 2.74
C ASN A 130 11.51 -20.22 2.00
N CYS A 131 10.68 -20.12 0.96
CA CYS A 131 10.21 -21.25 0.16
C CYS A 131 11.17 -21.64 -0.97
N GLY A 132 12.41 -21.18 -0.96
CA GLY A 132 13.45 -21.56 -1.92
C GLY A 132 13.26 -20.99 -3.33
N GLY A 133 12.71 -19.79 -3.46
CA GLY A 133 12.64 -19.04 -4.72
C GLY A 133 11.57 -19.50 -5.72
N SER A 134 10.86 -20.58 -5.46
CA SER A 134 9.75 -21.07 -6.31
C SER A 134 8.38 -20.53 -5.88
N CYS A 135 8.31 -19.84 -4.76
CA CYS A 135 7.08 -19.29 -4.20
C CYS A 135 7.00 -17.77 -4.47
N THR A 136 5.86 -17.34 -4.99
CA THR A 136 5.58 -15.92 -5.28
C THR A 136 4.87 -15.22 -4.14
N CYS A 137 4.79 -15.83 -2.94
CA CYS A 137 4.02 -15.23 -1.84
C CYS A 137 4.73 -14.06 -1.17
N ASN A 138 6.07 -13.98 -1.23
CA ASN A 138 6.91 -12.89 -0.71
C ASN A 138 6.46 -12.32 0.66
N HIS A 139 5.92 -13.20 1.51
CA HIS A 139 5.29 -12.82 2.77
C HIS A 139 6.36 -12.37 3.77
N VAL A 140 6.18 -11.18 4.33
CA VAL A 140 6.96 -10.64 5.45
C VAL A 140 6.00 -10.19 6.53
N SER A 141 6.31 -10.49 7.79
CA SER A 141 5.46 -10.21 8.97
C SER A 141 6.31 -9.81 10.17
N ALA A 142 5.72 -9.05 11.09
CA ALA A 142 6.31 -8.82 12.42
C ALA A 142 6.12 -10.04 13.34
N ASP A 143 5.14 -10.89 13.05
CA ASP A 143 4.77 -12.05 13.87
C ASP A 143 5.10 -13.36 13.17
N ALA A 144 5.42 -14.37 13.98
CA ALA A 144 5.58 -15.74 13.50
C ALA A 144 4.25 -16.27 12.97
N GLY A 145 4.31 -17.02 11.87
CA GLY A 145 3.09 -17.55 11.24
C GLY A 145 3.40 -18.41 10.03
N LYS A 146 2.39 -18.53 9.16
CA LYS A 146 2.51 -19.26 7.90
C LYS A 146 2.32 -18.33 6.71
N CYS A 147 3.09 -18.56 5.67
CA CYS A 147 2.88 -17.87 4.41
C CYS A 147 1.68 -18.45 3.63
N ALA A 148 1.31 -17.81 2.54
CA ALA A 148 0.19 -18.24 1.70
C ALA A 148 0.35 -19.65 1.12
N CYS A 149 1.57 -20.17 1.00
CA CYS A 149 1.86 -21.55 0.57
C CYS A 149 1.80 -22.57 1.72
N GLY A 150 1.50 -22.16 2.96
CA GLY A 150 1.35 -23.02 4.13
C GLY A 150 2.66 -23.34 4.86
N MET A 151 3.81 -22.88 4.38
CA MET A 151 5.10 -23.02 5.05
C MET A 151 5.21 -22.06 6.23
N ASP A 152 5.91 -22.47 7.27
CA ASP A 152 6.20 -21.59 8.39
C ASP A 152 7.15 -20.47 7.95
N LEU A 153 6.87 -19.26 8.41
CA LEU A 153 7.78 -18.12 8.23
C LEU A 153 9.03 -18.34 9.09
N VAL A 154 10.16 -17.94 8.56
CA VAL A 154 11.45 -18.00 9.28
C VAL A 154 11.90 -16.62 9.71
N THR A 155 12.72 -16.53 10.74
CA THR A 155 13.39 -15.29 11.12
C THR A 155 14.90 -15.53 11.12
N SER A 156 15.63 -14.48 10.78
CA SER A 156 17.08 -14.47 10.89
C SER A 156 17.44 -14.11 12.33
N THR A 157 17.61 -15.13 13.16
CA THR A 157 18.21 -14.98 14.49
C THR A 157 19.71 -15.28 14.41
N THR A 158 20.50 -14.31 14.79
CA THR A 158 21.94 -14.50 15.03
C THR A 158 22.15 -15.29 16.29
#